data_e7d84a96cfbd90d8573d2fff1effe24e
#
_entry.id   e7d84a96cfbd90d8573d2fff1effe24e
#
_cell.length_a   1.000
_cell.length_b   1.000
_cell.length_c   1.000
_cell.angle_alpha   90.00
_cell.angle_beta   90.00
_cell.angle_gamma   90.00
#
_symmetry.space_group_name_H-M   'P 1'
#
loop_
_entity.id
_entity.type
_entity.pdbx_description
1 polymer ?
#
loop_
_entity_poly.entity_id
_entity_poly.type
_entity_poly.pdbx_seq_one_letter_code
_entity_poly.pdbx_strand_id
1 'polypeptide(L)'
;METPDVGIPEHLAVRMSMAEQYEYLRTKLSRRRTLVTAGMVAGGLLTGCAGKGTTDSKAALPTPATSKVPGAVVTPFGRHLAFGTDPKTEMRISWQVPFAVKEPYVRVGLKPDDLSRRITAEIRDLHTPGLTGVRPAVEQYYVHAALDGLHPGTTYHYGVGHEGFDPAAPAHRSTIGSFRTAPGSPERFVFTAFGDQGVSNAAAANDHVILRENPAFHLHAGDICYADTNGQGKTTDGYDPTYWDLFLKQNEGVSRTVPWMVTTGNHDMEAWYSPDGYGGQLARWSLPDNGFDPSHAPGVYSFVYGNVGVVALDANDVSYEITANLGYTGGKQTKWLDSRLRELRAAKGVDFLVVFFHHCAYSTSAHASDGGVRSEWLPVFTKHQVDLVINGHNHVYERTDAIKKGAVGRAVPIGASTDPTKDGIVYVTAGGGGRDLYGFPAGVKESYEGHVTRHGTVDTMQWAKGQHSQAETVEWSRVRYRGFSLLSVEAESGSTPRLRVSALDQNGRRIDHFEVRRGR
;
A
#
# COMPACT_ATOMS: atom_id res chain seq x y z
N MET A 1 -17.35 17.10 32.09
CA MET A 1 -16.68 15.79 32.04
C MET A 1 -15.43 16.02 31.21
N GLU A 2 -14.26 15.93 31.83
CA GLU A 2 -13.00 16.03 31.10
C GLU A 2 -12.91 14.89 30.11
N THR A 3 -12.65 15.21 28.87
CA THR A 3 -12.34 14.19 27.82
C THR A 3 -11.12 13.40 28.28
N PRO A 4 -11.21 12.08 28.39
CA PRO A 4 -10.10 11.30 28.90
C PRO A 4 -8.90 11.43 27.96
N ASP A 5 -7.76 11.76 28.53
CA ASP A 5 -6.46 11.80 27.83
C ASP A 5 -6.14 10.43 27.21
N VAL A 6 -6.22 10.34 25.87
CA VAL A 6 -6.01 9.09 25.11
C VAL A 6 -4.59 9.03 24.55
N GLY A 7 -3.84 10.13 24.61
CA GLY A 7 -2.51 10.26 24.06
C GLY A 7 -1.41 9.59 24.89
N ILE A 8 -0.22 9.60 24.33
CA ILE A 8 1.01 9.28 25.04
C ILE A 8 1.47 10.58 25.71
N PRO A 9 1.70 10.59 27.03
CA PRO A 9 2.28 11.76 27.70
C PRO A 9 3.59 12.17 27.04
N GLU A 10 3.76 13.47 26.79
CA GLU A 10 4.92 14.02 26.04
C GLU A 10 6.26 13.50 26.57
N HIS A 11 6.45 13.50 27.88
CA HIS A 11 7.69 13.02 28.52
C HIS A 11 7.98 11.52 28.30
N LEU A 12 6.97 10.73 27.92
CA LEU A 12 7.15 9.35 27.52
C LEU A 12 7.37 9.26 26.01
N ALA A 13 6.57 9.97 25.21
CA ALA A 13 6.68 9.98 23.76
C ALA A 13 8.09 10.34 23.28
N VAL A 14 8.76 11.30 23.94
CA VAL A 14 10.14 11.73 23.65
C VAL A 14 11.19 10.61 23.79
N ARG A 15 10.85 9.51 24.44
CA ARG A 15 11.77 8.39 24.74
C ARG A 15 11.41 7.10 24.03
N MET A 16 10.35 7.11 23.24
CA MET A 16 9.77 5.91 22.62
C MET A 16 9.93 5.96 21.10
N SER A 17 10.34 4.87 20.49
CA SER A 17 10.28 4.69 19.03
C SER A 17 8.83 4.69 18.55
N MET A 18 8.58 4.85 17.27
CA MET A 18 7.24 4.77 16.68
C MET A 18 6.55 3.44 17.01
N ALA A 19 7.28 2.34 16.92
CA ALA A 19 6.78 1.01 17.29
C ALA A 19 6.37 0.93 18.76
N GLU A 20 7.17 1.50 19.67
CA GLU A 20 6.84 1.55 21.11
C GLU A 20 5.66 2.48 21.39
N GLN A 21 5.54 3.61 20.68
CA GLN A 21 4.37 4.48 20.78
C GLN A 21 3.10 3.74 20.31
N TYR A 22 3.19 3.01 19.21
CA TYR A 22 2.13 2.16 18.71
C TYR A 22 1.70 1.10 19.73
N GLU A 23 2.66 0.34 20.27
CA GLU A 23 2.40 -0.67 21.32
C GLU A 23 1.74 -0.07 22.57
N TYR A 24 2.19 1.10 23.00
CA TYR A 24 1.62 1.81 24.14
C TYR A 24 0.15 2.18 23.89
N LEU A 25 -0.15 2.78 22.73
CA LEU A 25 -1.51 3.16 22.36
C LEU A 25 -2.41 1.94 22.17
N ARG A 26 -1.93 0.91 21.52
CA ARG A 26 -2.62 -0.38 21.34
C ARG A 26 -3.03 -0.97 22.69
N THR A 27 -2.12 -1.00 23.65
CA THR A 27 -2.38 -1.51 25.01
C THR A 27 -3.41 -0.67 25.75
N LYS A 28 -3.34 0.66 25.65
CA LYS A 28 -4.33 1.57 26.26
C LYS A 28 -5.73 1.41 25.65
N LEU A 29 -5.82 1.34 24.33
CA LEU A 29 -7.11 1.18 23.61
C LEU A 29 -7.74 -0.19 23.89
N SER A 30 -6.94 -1.25 23.96
CA SER A 30 -7.39 -2.60 24.30
C SER A 30 -7.98 -2.66 25.72
N ARG A 31 -7.30 -2.09 26.71
CA ARG A 31 -7.79 -2.01 28.11
C ARG A 31 -9.08 -1.22 28.25
N ARG A 32 -9.28 -0.17 27.45
CA ARG A 32 -10.54 0.62 27.46
C ARG A 32 -11.72 -0.16 26.89
N ARG A 33 -11.53 -0.93 25.82
CA ARG A 33 -12.59 -1.82 25.31
C ARG A 33 -13.07 -2.80 26.38
N THR A 34 -12.14 -3.35 27.18
CA THR A 34 -12.48 -4.25 28.29
C THR A 34 -13.25 -3.54 29.41
N LEU A 35 -12.93 -2.28 29.71
CA LEU A 35 -13.64 -1.49 30.74
C LEU A 35 -15.02 -1.02 30.28
N VAL A 36 -15.18 -0.66 29.00
CA VAL A 36 -16.50 -0.29 28.44
C VAL A 36 -17.44 -1.49 28.39
N THR A 37 -16.95 -2.68 28.04
CA THR A 37 -17.75 -3.92 28.10
C THR A 37 -18.08 -4.32 29.54
N ALA A 38 -17.18 -4.13 30.49
CA ALA A 38 -17.44 -4.39 31.90
C ALA A 38 -18.43 -3.38 32.53
N GLY A 39 -18.42 -2.10 32.09
CA GLY A 39 -19.34 -1.06 32.56
C GLY A 39 -20.79 -1.24 32.04
N MET A 40 -20.98 -1.85 30.87
CA MET A 40 -22.31 -2.17 30.33
C MET A 40 -22.94 -3.43 30.96
N VAL A 41 -22.16 -4.30 31.58
CA VAL A 41 -22.68 -5.51 32.25
C VAL A 41 -23.20 -5.21 33.66
N ALA A 42 -22.80 -4.09 34.27
CA ALA A 42 -23.25 -3.70 35.64
C ALA A 42 -24.60 -2.95 35.67
N GLY A 43 -25.17 -2.59 34.51
CA GLY A 43 -26.44 -1.81 34.44
C GLY A 43 -27.67 -2.57 33.93
N GLY A 44 -27.59 -3.87 33.68
CA GLY A 44 -28.65 -4.60 32.99
C GLY A 44 -29.04 -5.93 33.64
N LEU A 45 -29.47 -5.91 34.87
CA LEU A 45 -30.21 -7.04 35.46
C LEU A 45 -31.63 -6.61 35.74
N LEU A 46 -32.54 -6.86 34.80
CA LEU A 46 -33.94 -7.26 35.05
C LEU A 46 -34.63 -7.71 33.76
N THR A 47 -35.13 -8.96 33.86
CA THR A 47 -36.18 -9.64 33.06
C THR A 47 -35.84 -10.14 31.65
N GLY A 48 -35.54 -11.38 31.48
CA GLY A 48 -36.38 -12.53 31.16
C GLY A 48 -36.65 -12.80 29.66
N CYS A 49 -36.36 -14.04 29.33
CA CYS A 49 -36.91 -14.89 28.24
C CYS A 49 -36.01 -15.24 27.08
N ALA A 50 -35.89 -16.56 26.96
CA ALA A 50 -35.11 -17.31 25.99
C ALA A 50 -35.53 -17.12 24.52
N GLY A 51 -34.53 -17.11 23.64
CA GLY A 51 -34.71 -17.26 22.21
C GLY A 51 -33.37 -17.57 21.55
N LYS A 52 -33.17 -18.81 21.14
CA LYS A 52 -32.04 -19.21 20.28
C LYS A 52 -32.17 -18.56 18.92
N GLY A 53 -31.17 -17.83 18.48
CA GLY A 53 -31.06 -17.30 17.13
C GLY A 53 -29.63 -16.90 16.87
N THR A 54 -28.90 -17.76 16.15
CA THR A 54 -27.62 -17.42 15.53
C THR A 54 -27.87 -16.42 14.41
N THR A 55 -27.43 -15.19 14.58
CA THR A 55 -27.30 -14.25 13.46
C THR A 55 -25.95 -13.57 13.59
N ASP A 56 -25.10 -13.78 12.58
CA ASP A 56 -23.92 -12.99 12.29
C ASP A 56 -24.33 -11.52 12.14
N SER A 57 -24.20 -10.74 13.21
CA SER A 57 -24.37 -9.30 13.12
C SER A 57 -23.05 -8.68 12.69
N LYS A 58 -22.91 -8.36 11.39
CA LYS A 58 -22.01 -7.31 10.96
C LYS A 58 -22.30 -6.10 11.85
N ALA A 59 -21.32 -5.67 12.64
CA ALA A 59 -21.42 -4.44 13.40
C ALA A 59 -21.66 -3.31 12.40
N ALA A 60 -22.86 -2.75 12.39
CA ALA A 60 -23.17 -1.58 11.58
C ALA A 60 -22.29 -0.43 12.10
N LEU A 61 -21.49 0.16 11.19
CA LEU A 61 -20.76 1.39 11.49
C LEU A 61 -21.77 2.46 11.90
N PRO A 62 -21.47 3.31 12.91
CA PRO A 62 -22.36 4.37 13.32
C PRO A 62 -22.64 5.30 12.14
N THR A 63 -23.89 5.67 11.93
CA THR A 63 -24.30 6.63 10.91
C THR A 63 -23.63 7.97 11.19
N PRO A 64 -22.88 8.55 10.23
CA PRO A 64 -22.17 9.82 10.46
C PRO A 64 -23.12 10.93 10.90
N ALA A 65 -22.66 11.78 11.83
CA ALA A 65 -23.41 12.97 12.22
C ALA A 65 -23.64 13.85 10.99
N THR A 66 -24.89 14.18 10.68
CA THR A 66 -25.22 15.01 9.52
C THR A 66 -24.62 16.41 9.70
N SER A 67 -23.72 16.80 8.80
CA SER A 67 -23.16 18.15 8.77
C SER A 67 -24.28 19.20 8.58
N LYS A 68 -24.17 20.33 9.27
CA LYS A 68 -25.02 21.51 9.05
C LYS A 68 -24.58 22.33 7.83
N VAL A 69 -23.45 21.97 7.20
CA VAL A 69 -22.90 22.66 6.04
C VAL A 69 -23.67 22.26 4.80
N PRO A 70 -24.18 23.23 3.99
CA PRO A 70 -24.88 22.92 2.75
C PRO A 70 -23.98 22.15 1.78
N GLY A 71 -24.46 21.04 1.21
CA GLY A 71 -23.67 20.22 0.27
C GLY A 71 -23.13 20.98 -0.93
N ALA A 72 -23.84 22.02 -1.40
CA ALA A 72 -23.41 22.84 -2.54
C ALA A 72 -22.06 23.59 -2.33
N VAL A 73 -21.61 23.77 -1.10
CA VAL A 73 -20.33 24.41 -0.77
C VAL A 73 -19.25 23.40 -0.36
N VAL A 74 -19.58 22.10 -0.35
CA VAL A 74 -18.64 21.03 -0.04
C VAL A 74 -18.04 20.50 -1.33
N THR A 75 -16.74 20.70 -1.53
CA THR A 75 -16.04 20.22 -2.73
C THR A 75 -15.30 18.93 -2.46
N PRO A 76 -15.59 17.85 -3.20
CA PRO A 76 -14.83 16.60 -3.14
C PRO A 76 -13.37 16.80 -3.57
N PHE A 77 -12.44 16.09 -2.94
CA PHE A 77 -11.02 16.11 -3.30
C PHE A 77 -10.37 14.73 -3.04
N GLY A 78 -9.11 14.59 -3.47
CA GLY A 78 -8.32 13.39 -3.17
C GLY A 78 -8.88 12.12 -3.82
N ARG A 79 -9.44 12.24 -5.04
CA ARG A 79 -9.96 11.08 -5.78
C ARG A 79 -8.85 10.10 -6.09
N HIS A 80 -9.07 8.86 -5.73
CA HIS A 80 -8.15 7.77 -6.03
C HIS A 80 -8.90 6.51 -6.42
N LEU A 81 -8.29 5.74 -7.29
CA LEU A 81 -8.82 4.51 -7.85
C LEU A 81 -8.08 3.32 -7.30
N ALA A 82 -8.78 2.20 -7.15
CA ALA A 82 -8.19 0.88 -6.99
C ALA A 82 -9.03 -0.14 -7.78
N PHE A 83 -8.42 -1.24 -8.18
CA PHE A 83 -9.21 -2.35 -8.72
C PHE A 83 -10.02 -3.04 -7.61
N GLY A 84 -11.13 -3.66 -7.98
CA GLY A 84 -11.73 -4.73 -7.19
C GLY A 84 -10.99 -6.05 -7.38
N THR A 85 -11.63 -7.14 -7.04
CA THR A 85 -11.07 -8.50 -7.14
C THR A 85 -10.78 -8.90 -8.60
N ASP A 86 -11.65 -8.50 -9.54
CA ASP A 86 -11.43 -8.67 -10.97
C ASP A 86 -11.28 -7.32 -11.69
N PRO A 87 -10.04 -6.90 -12.02
CA PRO A 87 -9.78 -5.65 -12.75
C PRO A 87 -10.46 -5.52 -14.11
N LYS A 88 -10.99 -6.60 -14.68
CA LYS A 88 -11.72 -6.58 -15.95
C LYS A 88 -13.12 -6.03 -15.81
N THR A 89 -13.73 -6.21 -14.64
CA THR A 89 -15.16 -5.94 -14.44
C THR A 89 -15.45 -5.08 -13.22
N GLU A 90 -14.41 -4.76 -12.42
CA GLU A 90 -14.58 -4.06 -11.15
C GLU A 90 -13.60 -2.87 -11.01
N MET A 91 -14.13 -1.77 -10.45
CA MET A 91 -13.33 -0.59 -10.07
C MET A 91 -13.86 -0.04 -8.76
N ARG A 92 -12.95 0.40 -7.91
CA ARG A 92 -13.24 1.13 -6.68
C ARG A 92 -12.84 2.59 -6.86
N ILE A 93 -13.77 3.49 -6.57
CA ILE A 93 -13.56 4.94 -6.65
C ILE A 93 -13.70 5.49 -5.25
N SER A 94 -12.63 6.10 -4.75
CA SER A 94 -12.59 6.69 -3.42
C SER A 94 -12.26 8.18 -3.52
N TRP A 95 -12.78 8.96 -2.57
CA TRP A 95 -12.49 10.39 -2.44
C TRP A 95 -12.73 10.87 -1.02
N GLN A 96 -12.30 12.07 -0.72
CA GLN A 96 -12.53 12.70 0.58
C GLN A 96 -13.43 13.92 0.42
N VAL A 97 -14.18 14.22 1.47
CA VAL A 97 -14.94 15.47 1.62
C VAL A 97 -14.58 16.13 2.96
N PRO A 98 -14.51 17.49 3.01
CA PRO A 98 -14.12 18.18 4.25
C PRO A 98 -15.19 18.15 5.33
N PHE A 99 -16.44 17.83 4.99
CA PHE A 99 -17.57 17.71 5.90
C PHE A 99 -18.45 16.53 5.49
N ALA A 100 -19.17 15.95 6.44
CA ALA A 100 -20.14 14.90 6.13
C ALA A 100 -21.19 15.41 5.13
N VAL A 101 -21.48 14.61 4.12
CA VAL A 101 -22.42 14.91 3.03
C VAL A 101 -23.57 13.90 3.03
N LYS A 102 -24.67 14.25 2.35
CA LYS A 102 -25.80 13.36 2.15
C LYS A 102 -25.78 12.78 0.76
N GLU A 103 -26.30 11.54 0.63
CA GLU A 103 -26.48 10.85 -0.64
C GLU A 103 -25.24 10.91 -1.55
N PRO A 104 -24.05 10.51 -1.08
CA PRO A 104 -22.88 10.47 -1.94
C PRO A 104 -23.07 9.44 -3.07
N TYR A 105 -22.52 9.77 -4.24
CA TYR A 105 -22.63 8.90 -5.41
C TYR A 105 -21.52 9.15 -6.43
N VAL A 106 -21.37 8.20 -7.34
CA VAL A 106 -20.58 8.35 -8.58
C VAL A 106 -21.52 8.34 -9.77
N ARG A 107 -21.28 9.24 -10.72
CA ARG A 107 -21.80 9.10 -12.09
C ARG A 107 -20.71 8.52 -12.98
N VAL A 108 -21.05 7.56 -13.82
CA VAL A 108 -20.11 6.90 -14.74
C VAL A 108 -20.73 6.73 -16.12
N GLY A 109 -19.89 6.83 -17.15
CA GLY A 109 -20.29 6.64 -18.53
C GLY A 109 -19.11 6.39 -19.46
N LEU A 110 -19.40 6.16 -20.73
CA LEU A 110 -18.37 5.93 -21.77
C LEU A 110 -17.81 7.22 -22.37
N LYS A 111 -18.42 8.36 -22.07
CA LYS A 111 -18.00 9.68 -22.54
C LYS A 111 -18.01 10.67 -21.37
N PRO A 112 -17.13 11.67 -21.35
CA PRO A 112 -17.04 12.64 -20.26
C PRO A 112 -18.27 13.56 -20.15
N ASP A 113 -19.06 13.68 -21.21
CA ASP A 113 -20.29 14.48 -21.29
C ASP A 113 -21.57 13.62 -21.14
N ASP A 114 -21.44 12.31 -21.01
CA ASP A 114 -22.54 11.37 -20.79
C ASP A 114 -22.23 10.41 -19.64
N LEU A 115 -22.46 10.89 -18.42
CA LEU A 115 -22.29 10.14 -17.18
C LEU A 115 -23.66 9.64 -16.68
N SER A 116 -24.29 8.77 -17.45
CA SER A 116 -25.70 8.39 -17.27
C SER A 116 -25.95 7.41 -16.12
N ARG A 117 -24.99 6.51 -15.81
CA ARG A 117 -25.12 5.53 -14.72
C ARG A 117 -24.76 6.17 -13.38
N ARG A 118 -25.70 6.16 -12.41
CA ARG A 118 -25.47 6.61 -11.02
C ARG A 118 -25.30 5.41 -10.11
N ILE A 119 -24.27 5.46 -9.24
CA ILE A 119 -23.94 4.43 -8.27
C ILE A 119 -23.83 5.09 -6.90
N THR A 120 -24.58 4.60 -5.92
CA THR A 120 -24.53 5.07 -4.54
C THR A 120 -23.16 4.76 -3.93
N ALA A 121 -22.67 5.67 -3.10
CA ALA A 121 -21.43 5.52 -2.36
C ALA A 121 -21.69 5.44 -0.85
N GLU A 122 -20.75 4.87 -0.12
CA GLU A 122 -20.74 4.83 1.34
C GLU A 122 -19.76 5.86 1.89
N ILE A 123 -20.01 6.34 3.13
CA ILE A 123 -19.08 7.21 3.86
C ILE A 123 -18.46 6.39 5.00
N ARG A 124 -17.14 6.50 5.12
CA ARG A 124 -16.37 5.99 6.26
C ARG A 124 -15.76 7.18 6.97
N ASP A 125 -16.25 7.47 8.16
CA ASP A 125 -15.74 8.53 9.00
C ASP A 125 -14.54 8.07 9.84
N LEU A 126 -13.62 8.99 10.09
CA LEU A 126 -12.42 8.75 10.87
C LEU A 126 -12.25 9.89 11.87
N HIS A 127 -12.42 9.56 13.15
CA HIS A 127 -12.24 10.49 14.25
C HIS A 127 -10.85 10.33 14.87
N THR A 128 -10.05 11.40 14.85
CA THR A 128 -8.79 11.46 15.56
C THR A 128 -8.95 12.34 16.80
N PRO A 129 -8.82 11.79 18.02
CA PRO A 129 -8.92 12.57 19.24
C PRO A 129 -7.90 13.70 19.31
N GLY A 130 -8.29 14.83 19.89
CA GLY A 130 -7.36 15.92 20.17
C GLY A 130 -6.31 15.53 21.21
N LEU A 131 -5.14 16.13 21.11
CA LEU A 131 -4.07 16.05 22.11
C LEU A 131 -3.91 17.42 22.74
N THR A 132 -4.12 17.51 24.06
CA THR A 132 -4.05 18.77 24.80
C THR A 132 -2.69 19.45 24.59
N GLY A 133 -2.71 20.70 24.11
CA GLY A 133 -1.50 21.49 23.86
C GLY A 133 -0.72 21.09 22.60
N VAL A 134 -1.15 20.06 21.86
CA VAL A 134 -0.47 19.56 20.65
C VAL A 134 -1.31 19.79 19.40
N ARG A 135 -2.52 19.24 19.33
CA ARG A 135 -3.44 19.39 18.19
C ARG A 135 -4.90 19.25 18.59
N PRO A 136 -5.84 19.90 17.87
CA PRO A 136 -7.27 19.68 18.06
C PRO A 136 -7.69 18.28 17.60
N ALA A 137 -8.92 17.88 17.94
CA ALA A 137 -9.56 16.72 17.32
C ALA A 137 -9.79 16.98 15.83
N VAL A 138 -9.67 15.92 15.02
CA VAL A 138 -9.83 15.97 13.56
C VAL A 138 -10.89 14.96 13.13
N GLU A 139 -11.84 15.43 12.32
CA GLU A 139 -12.84 14.58 11.66
C GLU A 139 -12.52 14.52 10.18
N GLN A 140 -12.46 13.31 9.61
CA GLN A 140 -12.24 13.07 8.20
C GLN A 140 -13.33 12.17 7.65
N TYR A 141 -13.77 12.42 6.41
CA TYR A 141 -14.86 11.69 5.77
C TYR A 141 -14.38 11.16 4.43
N TYR A 142 -14.24 9.85 4.34
CA TYR A 142 -13.83 9.14 3.12
C TYR A 142 -15.06 8.49 2.49
N VAL A 143 -15.17 8.61 1.18
CA VAL A 143 -16.34 8.15 0.45
C VAL A 143 -15.92 7.13 -0.60
N HIS A 144 -16.67 6.03 -0.71
CA HIS A 144 -16.31 4.91 -1.56
C HIS A 144 -17.48 4.44 -2.40
N ALA A 145 -17.24 4.25 -3.70
CA ALA A 145 -18.18 3.62 -4.62
C ALA A 145 -17.56 2.37 -5.25
N ALA A 146 -18.28 1.26 -5.20
CA ALA A 146 -17.94 0.03 -5.87
C ALA A 146 -18.65 -0.05 -7.22
N LEU A 147 -17.88 -0.13 -8.29
CA LEU A 147 -18.38 -0.31 -9.65
C LEU A 147 -18.12 -1.74 -10.08
N ASP A 148 -19.20 -2.47 -10.31
CA ASP A 148 -19.17 -3.86 -10.75
C ASP A 148 -19.89 -4.00 -12.09
N GLY A 149 -19.67 -5.11 -12.81
CA GLY A 149 -20.28 -5.39 -14.10
C GLY A 149 -19.80 -4.47 -15.21
N LEU A 150 -18.55 -4.01 -15.14
CA LEU A 150 -17.91 -3.25 -16.19
C LEU A 150 -17.50 -4.17 -17.36
N HIS A 151 -17.28 -3.59 -18.54
CA HIS A 151 -16.79 -4.33 -19.70
C HIS A 151 -15.25 -4.34 -19.73
N PRO A 152 -14.62 -5.48 -20.03
CA PRO A 152 -13.17 -5.58 -20.17
C PRO A 152 -12.61 -4.64 -21.24
N GLY A 153 -11.39 -4.12 -21.01
CA GLY A 153 -10.66 -3.29 -21.98
C GLY A 153 -11.31 -1.96 -22.31
N THR A 154 -12.24 -1.50 -21.47
CA THR A 154 -13.09 -0.35 -21.75
C THR A 154 -12.66 0.86 -20.92
N THR A 155 -12.59 2.03 -21.56
CA THR A 155 -12.37 3.31 -20.87
C THR A 155 -13.70 3.86 -20.39
N TYR A 156 -13.77 4.18 -19.11
CA TYR A 156 -14.89 4.84 -18.46
C TYR A 156 -14.49 6.22 -17.97
N HIS A 157 -15.45 7.16 -17.99
CA HIS A 157 -15.34 8.47 -17.38
C HIS A 157 -16.25 8.53 -16.16
N TYR A 158 -15.81 9.22 -15.11
CA TYR A 158 -16.59 9.29 -13.88
C TYR A 158 -16.49 10.64 -13.19
N GLY A 159 -17.52 10.99 -12.46
CA GLY A 159 -17.55 12.13 -11.57
C GLY A 159 -18.14 11.76 -10.22
N VAL A 160 -17.59 12.29 -9.14
CA VAL A 160 -18.06 12.07 -7.77
C VAL A 160 -18.97 13.20 -7.32
N GLY A 161 -20.05 12.89 -6.62
CA GLY A 161 -21.05 13.87 -6.21
C GLY A 161 -21.76 13.48 -4.92
N HIS A 162 -22.63 14.40 -4.46
CA HIS A 162 -23.50 14.26 -3.31
C HIS A 162 -24.66 15.24 -3.39
N GLU A 163 -25.60 15.23 -2.44
CA GLU A 163 -26.69 16.21 -2.39
C GLU A 163 -26.12 17.63 -2.45
N GLY A 164 -26.54 18.41 -3.46
CA GLY A 164 -26.08 19.78 -3.70
C GLY A 164 -24.83 19.92 -4.58
N PHE A 165 -24.12 18.85 -4.91
CA PHE A 165 -22.94 18.85 -5.79
C PHE A 165 -23.10 17.80 -6.91
N ASP A 166 -23.46 18.24 -8.13
CA ASP A 166 -23.57 17.36 -9.30
C ASP A 166 -22.30 17.44 -10.17
N PRO A 167 -21.52 16.36 -10.32
CA PRO A 167 -20.32 16.35 -11.17
C PRO A 167 -20.63 16.53 -12.67
N ALA A 168 -21.86 16.26 -13.11
CA ALA A 168 -22.28 16.46 -14.49
C ALA A 168 -22.56 17.95 -14.83
N ALA A 169 -22.67 18.83 -13.83
CA ALA A 169 -22.87 20.25 -14.05
C ALA A 169 -21.69 20.88 -14.84
N PRO A 170 -21.93 21.83 -15.74
CA PRO A 170 -20.86 22.44 -16.55
C PRO A 170 -19.70 23.00 -15.74
N ALA A 171 -19.96 23.55 -14.56
CA ALA A 171 -18.95 24.09 -13.65
C ALA A 171 -17.98 23.02 -13.11
N HIS A 172 -18.36 21.74 -13.11
CA HIS A 172 -17.60 20.64 -12.54
C HIS A 172 -16.93 19.75 -13.59
N ARG A 173 -16.99 20.08 -14.88
CA ARG A 173 -16.38 19.26 -15.95
C ARG A 173 -14.90 18.97 -15.78
N SER A 174 -14.14 19.90 -15.21
CA SER A 174 -12.71 19.73 -14.92
C SER A 174 -12.44 18.67 -13.84
N THR A 175 -13.46 18.27 -13.09
CA THR A 175 -13.35 17.26 -12.04
C THR A 175 -13.59 15.83 -12.55
N ILE A 176 -13.98 15.64 -13.81
CA ILE A 176 -14.21 14.31 -14.39
C ILE A 176 -12.89 13.55 -14.50
N GLY A 177 -12.86 12.38 -13.90
CA GLY A 177 -11.77 11.41 -14.01
C GLY A 177 -12.06 10.38 -15.09
N SER A 178 -11.08 9.51 -15.35
CA SER A 178 -11.26 8.36 -16.23
C SER A 178 -10.41 7.18 -15.75
N PHE A 179 -10.80 5.98 -16.15
CA PHE A 179 -10.02 4.76 -15.92
C PHE A 179 -10.28 3.76 -17.05
N ARG A 180 -9.37 2.81 -17.19
CA ARG A 180 -9.54 1.69 -18.12
C ARG A 180 -9.55 0.37 -17.34
N THR A 181 -10.52 -0.48 -17.64
CA THR A 181 -10.57 -1.87 -17.11
C THR A 181 -9.51 -2.73 -17.76
N ALA A 182 -9.09 -3.80 -17.08
CA ALA A 182 -8.15 -4.76 -17.64
C ALA A 182 -8.68 -5.39 -18.94
N PRO A 183 -7.82 -5.68 -19.91
CA PRO A 183 -8.23 -6.26 -21.19
C PRO A 183 -8.75 -7.68 -21.03
N GLY A 184 -9.70 -8.06 -21.86
CA GLY A 184 -10.24 -9.43 -21.94
C GLY A 184 -9.34 -10.42 -22.68
N SER A 185 -8.38 -9.91 -23.46
CA SER A 185 -7.42 -10.69 -24.25
C SER A 185 -5.99 -10.23 -23.96
N PRO A 186 -4.97 -11.04 -24.28
CA PRO A 186 -3.57 -10.66 -24.09
C PRO A 186 -3.24 -9.33 -24.79
N GLU A 187 -2.75 -8.37 -24.01
CA GLU A 187 -2.33 -7.05 -24.46
C GLU A 187 -1.05 -6.67 -23.71
N ARG A 188 -0.14 -5.94 -24.38
CA ARG A 188 1.03 -5.35 -23.74
C ARG A 188 0.58 -4.18 -22.88
N PHE A 189 1.08 -4.09 -21.65
CA PHE A 189 0.78 -3.00 -20.75
C PHE A 189 2.00 -2.65 -19.88
N VAL A 190 1.93 -1.48 -19.26
CA VAL A 190 2.92 -1.01 -18.30
C VAL A 190 2.25 -0.91 -16.93
N PHE A 191 2.95 -1.24 -15.87
CA PHE A 191 2.64 -0.82 -14.52
C PHE A 191 3.84 -0.16 -13.87
N THR A 192 3.60 0.70 -12.90
CA THR A 192 4.66 1.38 -12.15
C THR A 192 4.65 0.95 -10.69
N ALA A 193 5.77 1.12 -9.98
CA ALA A 193 5.85 0.80 -8.57
C ALA A 193 6.87 1.66 -7.82
N PHE A 194 6.54 2.03 -6.59
CA PHE A 194 7.45 2.50 -5.55
C PHE A 194 6.83 2.27 -4.16
N GLY A 195 7.56 2.55 -3.09
CA GLY A 195 7.10 2.74 -1.72
C GLY A 195 7.64 4.05 -1.17
N ASP A 196 7.29 4.37 0.09
CA ASP A 196 7.93 5.44 0.86
C ASP A 196 7.74 6.83 0.22
N GLN A 197 6.48 7.19 -0.04
CA GLN A 197 6.18 8.40 -0.80
C GLN A 197 6.08 9.65 0.06
N GLY A 198 5.12 9.72 0.96
CA GLY A 198 4.82 10.92 1.75
C GLY A 198 4.39 12.13 0.92
N VAL A 199 4.56 13.32 1.52
CA VAL A 199 4.22 14.60 0.89
C VAL A 199 5.49 15.42 0.67
N SER A 200 5.92 15.55 -0.59
CA SER A 200 7.13 16.29 -0.94
C SER A 200 7.18 16.67 -2.42
N ASN A 201 8.08 17.59 -2.77
CA ASN A 201 8.33 17.93 -4.18
C ASN A 201 8.88 16.73 -4.98
N ALA A 202 9.63 15.84 -4.33
CA ALA A 202 10.16 14.64 -4.97
C ALA A 202 9.04 13.64 -5.26
N ALA A 203 8.10 13.45 -4.32
CA ALA A 203 6.89 12.67 -4.54
C ALA A 203 6.08 13.20 -5.74
N ALA A 204 5.82 14.50 -5.78
CA ALA A 204 5.13 15.13 -6.90
C ALA A 204 5.89 14.99 -8.24
N ALA A 205 7.24 15.02 -8.21
CA ALA A 205 8.03 14.76 -9.41
C ALA A 205 7.89 13.31 -9.90
N ASN A 206 7.90 12.33 -9.00
CA ASN A 206 7.63 10.93 -9.33
C ASN A 206 6.21 10.73 -9.90
N ASP A 207 5.20 11.43 -9.38
CA ASP A 207 3.84 11.40 -9.93
C ASP A 207 3.81 11.84 -11.40
N HIS A 208 4.58 12.87 -11.76
CA HIS A 208 4.71 13.29 -13.15
C HIS A 208 5.40 12.23 -14.03
N VAL A 209 6.32 11.45 -13.47
CA VAL A 209 6.93 10.31 -14.21
C VAL A 209 5.90 9.21 -14.39
N ILE A 210 5.09 8.86 -13.38
CA ILE A 210 4.00 7.90 -13.51
C ILE A 210 3.08 8.29 -14.67
N LEU A 211 2.62 9.54 -14.72
CA LEU A 211 1.75 10.01 -15.81
C LEU A 211 2.39 9.87 -17.20
N ARG A 212 3.70 10.10 -17.32
CA ARG A 212 4.43 9.95 -18.60
C ARG A 212 4.54 8.50 -19.04
N GLU A 213 4.72 7.57 -18.09
CA GLU A 213 4.76 6.13 -18.36
C GLU A 213 3.38 5.58 -18.75
N ASN A 214 2.30 6.32 -18.47
CA ASN A 214 0.91 5.97 -18.78
C ASN A 214 0.57 4.52 -18.37
N PRO A 215 0.76 4.15 -17.10
CA PRO A 215 0.59 2.78 -16.65
C PRO A 215 -0.88 2.39 -16.54
N ALA A 216 -1.13 1.09 -16.63
CA ALA A 216 -2.43 0.51 -16.35
C ALA A 216 -2.79 0.58 -14.85
N PHE A 217 -1.79 0.54 -13.98
CA PHE A 217 -1.91 0.69 -12.53
C PHE A 217 -0.55 1.02 -11.89
N HIS A 218 -0.59 1.48 -10.65
CA HIS A 218 0.57 1.72 -9.81
C HIS A 218 0.54 0.82 -8.58
N LEU A 219 1.68 0.19 -8.23
CA LEU A 219 1.87 -0.55 -6.99
C LEU A 219 2.58 0.32 -5.97
N HIS A 220 1.98 0.51 -4.79
CA HIS A 220 2.58 1.25 -3.71
C HIS A 220 2.99 0.30 -2.57
N ALA A 221 4.29 0.11 -2.39
CA ALA A 221 4.87 -0.89 -1.49
C ALA A 221 4.94 -0.43 -0.02
N GLY A 222 3.88 0.22 0.47
CA GLY A 222 3.75 0.64 1.87
C GLY A 222 4.46 1.96 2.21
N ASP A 223 4.31 2.40 3.45
CA ASP A 223 4.71 3.71 3.96
C ASP A 223 4.19 4.83 3.07
N ILE A 224 2.85 4.94 3.06
CA ILE A 224 2.13 5.71 2.05
C ILE A 224 2.26 7.21 2.31
N CYS A 225 1.79 7.66 3.48
CA CYS A 225 1.58 9.07 3.76
C CYS A 225 2.58 9.70 4.73
N TYR A 226 3.09 8.92 5.71
CA TYR A 226 3.87 9.46 6.83
C TYR A 226 3.12 10.55 7.60
N ALA A 227 1.94 10.23 8.11
CA ALA A 227 1.14 11.13 8.93
C ALA A 227 1.79 11.44 10.30
N ASP A 228 2.85 10.75 10.67
CA ASP A 228 3.80 11.14 11.68
C ASP A 228 4.65 12.33 11.19
N THR A 229 4.72 13.41 11.98
CA THR A 229 5.16 14.74 11.53
C THR A 229 6.55 14.81 10.90
N ASN A 230 7.49 13.95 11.28
CA ASN A 230 8.82 13.92 10.70
C ASN A 230 9.09 12.72 9.80
N GLY A 231 8.26 11.70 9.85
CA GLY A 231 8.39 10.48 9.05
C GLY A 231 9.72 9.75 9.22
N GLN A 232 10.40 9.96 10.37
CA GLN A 232 11.72 9.39 10.63
C GLN A 232 11.69 8.26 11.66
N GLY A 233 10.49 7.87 12.12
CA GLY A 233 10.32 6.89 13.19
C GLY A 233 10.91 7.36 14.52
N LYS A 234 11.04 8.69 14.73
CA LYS A 234 11.54 9.26 15.97
C LYS A 234 10.41 9.49 16.94
N THR A 235 10.72 9.36 18.22
CA THR A 235 9.79 9.49 19.35
C THR A 235 9.19 10.89 19.52
N THR A 236 9.75 11.90 18.86
CA THR A 236 9.27 13.29 18.83
C THR A 236 8.24 13.53 17.73
N ASP A 237 7.96 12.53 16.89
CA ASP A 237 7.01 12.66 15.79
C ASP A 237 5.60 12.58 16.32
N GLY A 238 4.91 13.71 16.36
CA GLY A 238 3.48 13.73 16.61
C GLY A 238 2.73 13.20 15.41
N TYR A 239 1.71 12.36 15.64
CA TYR A 239 0.80 11.93 14.59
C TYR A 239 -0.15 13.08 14.21
N ASP A 240 -0.16 13.45 12.93
CA ASP A 240 -1.07 14.46 12.36
C ASP A 240 -1.89 13.86 11.19
N PRO A 241 -3.18 13.53 11.41
CA PRO A 241 -4.03 12.95 10.39
C PRO A 241 -4.26 13.88 9.18
N THR A 242 -4.03 15.20 9.31
CA THR A 242 -4.22 16.15 8.22
C THR A 242 -3.18 16.00 7.09
N TYR A 243 -2.06 15.31 7.35
CA TYR A 243 -1.12 14.92 6.30
C TYR A 243 -1.78 14.04 5.24
N TRP A 244 -2.77 13.22 5.61
CA TRP A 244 -3.55 12.45 4.65
C TRP A 244 -4.34 13.34 3.69
N ASP A 245 -4.86 14.47 4.16
CA ASP A 245 -5.54 15.45 3.29
C ASP A 245 -4.56 16.04 2.26
N LEU A 246 -3.33 16.34 2.70
CA LEU A 246 -2.26 16.84 1.82
C LEU A 246 -1.82 15.78 0.83
N PHE A 247 -1.62 14.55 1.29
CA PHE A 247 -1.23 13.41 0.47
C PHE A 247 -2.25 13.13 -0.64
N LEU A 248 -3.52 13.03 -0.29
CA LEU A 248 -4.59 12.77 -1.24
C LEU A 248 -4.74 13.92 -2.25
N LYS A 249 -4.55 15.18 -1.82
CA LYS A 249 -4.55 16.33 -2.73
C LYS A 249 -3.36 16.32 -3.68
N GLN A 250 -2.15 16.03 -3.16
CA GLN A 250 -0.92 15.93 -3.97
C GLN A 250 -1.09 14.89 -5.09
N ASN A 251 -1.59 13.70 -4.74
CA ASN A 251 -1.63 12.56 -5.65
C ASN A 251 -2.86 12.53 -6.56
N GLU A 252 -3.88 13.36 -6.32
CA GLU A 252 -5.13 13.35 -7.08
C GLU A 252 -4.92 13.50 -8.60
N GLY A 253 -3.89 14.24 -9.01
CA GLY A 253 -3.53 14.41 -10.41
C GLY A 253 -3.27 13.08 -11.14
N VAL A 254 -2.69 12.10 -10.43
CA VAL A 254 -2.39 10.75 -10.93
C VAL A 254 -3.49 9.77 -10.53
N SER A 255 -3.79 9.68 -9.24
CA SER A 255 -4.63 8.63 -8.67
C SER A 255 -6.09 8.67 -9.12
N ARG A 256 -6.55 9.80 -9.65
CA ARG A 256 -7.88 9.89 -10.28
C ARG A 256 -8.00 9.22 -11.65
N THR A 257 -6.87 8.78 -12.25
CA THR A 257 -6.85 8.15 -13.58
C THR A 257 -6.06 6.84 -13.61
N VAL A 258 -5.11 6.68 -12.70
CA VAL A 258 -4.30 5.48 -12.56
C VAL A 258 -4.72 4.77 -11.27
N PRO A 259 -5.20 3.52 -11.30
CA PRO A 259 -5.49 2.74 -10.10
C PRO A 259 -4.24 2.55 -9.23
N TRP A 260 -4.36 2.86 -7.94
CA TRP A 260 -3.31 2.70 -6.93
C TRP A 260 -3.60 1.48 -6.10
N MET A 261 -2.72 0.48 -6.24
CA MET A 261 -2.80 -0.78 -5.51
C MET A 261 -1.78 -0.72 -4.37
N VAL A 262 -2.23 -0.37 -3.18
CA VAL A 262 -1.37 -0.11 -2.03
C VAL A 262 -1.29 -1.32 -1.10
N THR A 263 -0.14 -1.52 -0.46
CA THR A 263 -0.02 -2.38 0.71
C THR A 263 0.37 -1.56 1.93
N THR A 264 0.54 -2.19 3.10
CA THR A 264 0.87 -1.52 4.36
C THR A 264 2.37 -1.56 4.64
N GLY A 265 2.92 -0.42 5.03
CA GLY A 265 4.24 -0.32 5.65
C GLY A 265 4.15 -0.14 7.17
N ASN A 266 5.27 0.10 7.82
CA ASN A 266 5.30 0.29 9.28
C ASN A 266 4.74 1.65 9.71
N HIS A 267 4.88 2.70 8.89
CA HIS A 267 4.27 4.01 9.13
C HIS A 267 2.74 4.04 8.85
N ASP A 268 2.18 2.98 8.26
CA ASP A 268 0.74 2.84 8.04
C ASP A 268 0.00 2.17 9.21
N MET A 269 0.72 1.76 10.26
CA MET A 269 0.15 1.23 11.51
C MET A 269 -0.29 2.37 12.44
N GLU A 270 -1.52 2.81 12.31
CA GLU A 270 -2.09 3.94 13.06
C GLU A 270 -2.93 3.46 14.26
N ALA A 271 -2.33 3.36 15.43
CA ALA A 271 -2.95 2.81 16.64
C ALA A 271 -4.19 3.55 17.16
N TRP A 272 -4.48 4.74 16.64
CA TRP A 272 -5.65 5.56 16.99
C TRP A 272 -6.98 4.92 16.59
N TYR A 273 -6.99 4.08 15.54
CA TYR A 273 -8.21 3.65 14.86
C TYR A 273 -8.56 2.18 15.04
N SER A 274 -7.57 1.35 15.31
CA SER A 274 -7.77 -0.07 15.62
C SER A 274 -6.59 -0.64 16.42
N PRO A 275 -6.78 -1.78 17.11
CA PRO A 275 -5.70 -2.41 17.90
C PRO A 275 -4.50 -2.85 17.06
N ASP A 276 -4.72 -3.23 15.80
CA ASP A 276 -3.73 -3.63 14.82
C ASP A 276 -3.19 -2.46 13.99
N GLY A 277 -3.76 -1.25 14.15
CA GLY A 277 -3.32 -0.03 13.50
C GLY A 277 -3.89 0.20 12.10
N TYR A 278 -4.71 -0.71 11.55
CA TYR A 278 -5.16 -0.60 10.16
C TYR A 278 -6.55 0.01 9.96
N GLY A 279 -7.20 0.50 11.04
CA GLY A 279 -8.49 1.17 10.93
C GLY A 279 -8.47 2.40 10.01
N GLY A 280 -7.36 3.15 10.00
CA GLY A 280 -7.16 4.25 9.07
C GLY A 280 -7.07 3.81 7.61
N GLN A 281 -6.39 2.71 7.34
CA GLN A 281 -6.31 2.13 6.00
C GLN A 281 -7.68 1.66 5.49
N LEU A 282 -8.45 1.00 6.36
CA LEU A 282 -9.83 0.58 6.06
C LEU A 282 -10.77 1.76 5.77
N ALA A 283 -10.54 2.91 6.43
CA ALA A 283 -11.33 4.10 6.16
C ALA A 283 -10.97 4.77 4.84
N ARG A 284 -9.69 4.78 4.44
CA ARG A 284 -9.19 5.54 3.28
C ARG A 284 -9.21 4.77 1.97
N TRP A 285 -8.99 3.45 2.03
CA TRP A 285 -8.84 2.62 0.84
C TRP A 285 -9.97 1.61 0.67
N SER A 286 -10.35 1.37 -0.58
CA SER A 286 -11.23 0.28 -0.97
C SER A 286 -10.45 -0.63 -1.93
N LEU A 287 -9.86 -1.69 -1.39
CA LEU A 287 -8.97 -2.63 -2.08
C LEU A 287 -9.70 -3.96 -2.35
N PRO A 288 -9.11 -4.88 -3.15
CA PRO A 288 -9.67 -6.22 -3.29
C PRO A 288 -9.86 -6.92 -1.94
N ASP A 289 -10.96 -7.60 -1.76
CA ASP A 289 -11.38 -8.26 -0.52
C ASP A 289 -11.12 -9.78 -0.50
N ASN A 290 -10.18 -10.25 -1.32
CA ASN A 290 -9.84 -11.66 -1.48
C ASN A 290 -8.61 -12.11 -0.70
N GLY A 291 -8.14 -11.28 0.24
CA GLY A 291 -7.14 -11.65 1.23
C GLY A 291 -7.66 -12.66 2.26
N PHE A 292 -6.80 -13.09 3.17
CA PHE A 292 -7.20 -14.04 4.22
C PHE A 292 -8.13 -13.40 5.29
N ASP A 293 -8.06 -12.10 5.48
CA ASP A 293 -8.89 -11.32 6.42
C ASP A 293 -8.93 -9.84 6.00
N PRO A 294 -9.76 -9.48 5.01
CA PRO A 294 -9.82 -8.10 4.49
C PRO A 294 -10.23 -7.05 5.53
N SER A 295 -10.90 -7.46 6.61
CA SER A 295 -11.36 -6.56 7.67
C SER A 295 -10.27 -6.19 8.69
N HIS A 296 -9.18 -6.96 8.76
CA HIS A 296 -8.06 -6.73 9.68
C HIS A 296 -6.73 -6.54 8.96
N ALA A 297 -6.61 -7.06 7.74
CA ALA A 297 -5.40 -6.96 6.92
C ALA A 297 -5.72 -6.42 5.52
N PRO A 298 -6.15 -5.15 5.39
CA PRO A 298 -6.60 -4.59 4.11
C PRO A 298 -5.49 -4.49 3.05
N GLY A 299 -4.22 -4.49 3.45
CA GLY A 299 -3.06 -4.50 2.55
C GLY A 299 -2.72 -5.87 1.96
N VAL A 300 -3.49 -6.93 2.28
CA VAL A 300 -3.24 -8.29 1.80
C VAL A 300 -4.31 -8.72 0.82
N TYR A 301 -3.96 -8.83 -0.44
CA TYR A 301 -4.89 -9.19 -1.52
C TYR A 301 -4.13 -9.64 -2.77
N SER A 302 -4.87 -9.98 -3.81
CA SER A 302 -4.30 -10.30 -5.12
C SER A 302 -5.25 -9.94 -6.25
N PHE A 303 -4.71 -9.76 -7.45
CA PHE A 303 -5.47 -9.57 -8.67
C PHE A 303 -4.68 -10.08 -9.89
N VAL A 304 -5.36 -10.18 -11.02
CA VAL A 304 -4.72 -10.53 -12.30
C VAL A 304 -4.98 -9.40 -13.29
N TYR A 305 -3.90 -8.85 -13.87
CA TYR A 305 -4.00 -7.91 -14.97
C TYR A 305 -3.21 -8.45 -16.17
N GLY A 306 -3.89 -8.64 -17.30
CA GLY A 306 -3.28 -9.26 -18.46
C GLY A 306 -2.72 -10.66 -18.14
N ASN A 307 -1.42 -10.82 -18.31
CA ASN A 307 -0.69 -12.06 -18.02
C ASN A 307 0.11 -12.03 -16.70
N VAL A 308 -0.14 -11.06 -15.83
CA VAL A 308 0.55 -10.90 -14.55
C VAL A 308 -0.42 -11.11 -13.39
N GLY A 309 -0.11 -12.09 -12.54
CA GLY A 309 -0.72 -12.24 -11.22
C GLY A 309 0.07 -11.42 -10.20
N VAL A 310 -0.62 -10.52 -9.50
CA VAL A 310 -0.04 -9.62 -8.49
C VAL A 310 -0.54 -10.01 -7.10
N VAL A 311 0.37 -10.07 -6.14
CA VAL A 311 0.07 -10.36 -4.73
C VAL A 311 0.66 -9.28 -3.84
N ALA A 312 -0.20 -8.66 -3.04
CA ALA A 312 0.15 -7.71 -1.99
C ALA A 312 0.23 -8.43 -0.64
N LEU A 313 1.25 -8.11 0.16
CA LEU A 313 1.44 -8.69 1.50
C LEU A 313 1.72 -7.60 2.54
N ASP A 314 1.35 -7.87 3.77
CA ASP A 314 1.69 -7.06 4.94
C ASP A 314 2.91 -7.65 5.66
N ALA A 315 4.07 -7.04 5.46
CA ALA A 315 5.33 -7.51 6.04
C ALA A 315 5.45 -7.24 7.54
N ASN A 316 4.59 -6.40 8.14
CA ASN A 316 4.56 -6.20 9.59
C ASN A 316 4.25 -7.49 10.36
N ASP A 317 3.56 -8.46 9.72
CA ASP A 317 3.27 -9.78 10.29
C ASP A 317 4.52 -10.63 10.55
N VAL A 318 5.58 -10.41 9.80
CA VAL A 318 6.78 -11.27 9.81
C VAL A 318 8.08 -10.51 10.10
N SER A 319 8.06 -9.19 10.13
CA SER A 319 9.26 -8.37 10.32
C SER A 319 9.94 -8.60 11.66
N TYR A 320 11.27 -8.79 11.65
CA TYR A 320 12.10 -8.83 12.84
C TYR A 320 12.65 -7.46 13.24
N GLU A 321 12.61 -6.47 12.35
CA GLU A 321 12.97 -5.09 12.66
C GLU A 321 11.86 -4.40 13.43
N ILE A 322 10.65 -4.37 12.87
CA ILE A 322 9.48 -3.69 13.44
C ILE A 322 8.51 -4.75 13.96
N THR A 323 8.59 -5.06 15.24
CA THR A 323 7.87 -6.20 15.83
C THR A 323 6.48 -5.87 16.38
N ALA A 324 5.97 -4.64 16.15
CA ALA A 324 4.67 -4.21 16.68
C ALA A 324 3.52 -5.17 16.30
N ASN A 325 3.49 -5.64 15.07
CA ASN A 325 2.50 -6.60 14.57
C ASN A 325 3.08 -7.99 14.27
N LEU A 326 4.29 -8.30 14.74
CA LEU A 326 4.91 -9.61 14.50
C LEU A 326 3.98 -10.75 14.93
N GLY A 327 3.59 -11.61 13.98
CA GLY A 327 2.74 -12.77 14.21
C GLY A 327 1.27 -12.48 14.45
N TYR A 328 0.77 -11.25 14.17
CA TYR A 328 -0.63 -10.89 14.43
C TYR A 328 -1.64 -11.73 13.63
N THR A 329 -1.23 -12.26 12.48
CA THR A 329 -2.10 -13.14 11.67
C THR A 329 -2.12 -14.59 12.16
N GLY A 330 -1.24 -15.00 13.10
CA GLY A 330 -1.09 -16.38 13.52
C GLY A 330 -0.69 -17.33 12.38
N GLY A 331 0.06 -16.81 11.39
CA GLY A 331 0.50 -17.55 10.22
C GLY A 331 -0.57 -17.78 9.15
N LYS A 332 -1.74 -17.15 9.28
CA LYS A 332 -2.82 -17.24 8.26
C LYS A 332 -2.40 -16.61 6.95
N GLN A 333 -1.68 -15.49 7.00
CA GLN A 333 -1.17 -14.81 5.80
C GLN A 333 -0.25 -15.71 4.99
N THR A 334 0.73 -16.37 5.62
CA THR A 334 1.65 -17.28 4.93
C THR A 334 0.93 -18.49 4.32
N LYS A 335 -0.10 -19.03 5.00
CA LYS A 335 -0.93 -20.12 4.45
C LYS A 335 -1.75 -19.66 3.24
N TRP A 336 -2.34 -18.48 3.34
CA TRP A 336 -3.08 -17.88 2.22
C TRP A 336 -2.15 -17.63 1.03
N LEU A 337 -0.96 -17.07 1.28
CA LEU A 337 0.05 -16.82 0.27
C LEU A 337 0.44 -18.10 -0.50
N ASP A 338 0.71 -19.19 0.22
CA ASP A 338 1.05 -20.49 -0.40
C ASP A 338 -0.08 -21.01 -1.31
N SER A 339 -1.32 -20.92 -0.85
CA SER A 339 -2.49 -21.30 -1.66
C SER A 339 -2.66 -20.38 -2.86
N ARG A 340 -2.57 -19.06 -2.64
CA ARG A 340 -2.85 -18.08 -3.68
C ARG A 340 -1.82 -18.10 -4.80
N LEU A 341 -0.52 -18.22 -4.47
CA LEU A 341 0.53 -18.37 -5.49
C LEU A 341 0.37 -19.66 -6.29
N ARG A 342 -0.04 -20.77 -5.65
CA ARG A 342 -0.34 -22.04 -6.36
C ARG A 342 -1.50 -21.85 -7.36
N GLU A 343 -2.59 -21.20 -6.94
CA GLU A 343 -3.74 -20.92 -7.79
C GLU A 343 -3.38 -20.05 -8.98
N LEU A 344 -2.68 -18.93 -8.73
CA LEU A 344 -2.24 -18.00 -9.77
C LEU A 344 -1.27 -18.67 -10.75
N ARG A 345 -0.34 -19.51 -10.26
CA ARG A 345 0.61 -20.22 -11.12
C ARG A 345 -0.09 -21.27 -12.01
N ALA A 346 -1.18 -21.84 -11.55
CA ALA A 346 -1.99 -22.78 -12.31
C ALA A 346 -3.03 -22.09 -13.22
N ALA A 347 -3.25 -20.79 -13.05
CA ALA A 347 -4.25 -20.05 -13.79
C ALA A 347 -3.87 -19.87 -15.25
N LYS A 348 -4.81 -20.20 -16.15
CA LYS A 348 -4.60 -20.06 -17.60
C LYS A 348 -4.40 -18.57 -17.97
N GLY A 349 -3.34 -18.29 -18.70
CA GLY A 349 -3.03 -16.94 -19.18
C GLY A 349 -2.22 -16.09 -18.20
N VAL A 350 -1.87 -16.61 -17.03
CA VAL A 350 -0.91 -15.98 -16.10
C VAL A 350 0.49 -16.51 -16.41
N ASP A 351 1.34 -15.66 -16.93
CA ASP A 351 2.74 -16.00 -17.21
C ASP A 351 3.64 -15.65 -16.03
N PHE A 352 3.38 -14.51 -15.35
CA PHE A 352 4.23 -13.97 -14.30
C PHE A 352 3.50 -13.81 -12.97
N LEU A 353 4.26 -14.01 -11.87
CA LEU A 353 3.85 -13.70 -10.51
C LEU A 353 4.75 -12.58 -9.98
N VAL A 354 4.13 -11.46 -9.65
CA VAL A 354 4.77 -10.31 -8.99
C VAL A 354 4.25 -10.23 -7.56
N VAL A 355 5.14 -10.21 -6.59
CA VAL A 355 4.80 -10.03 -5.17
C VAL A 355 5.38 -8.71 -4.70
N PHE A 356 4.59 -7.90 -3.98
CA PHE A 356 5.07 -6.66 -3.42
C PHE A 356 4.65 -6.51 -1.96
N PHE A 357 5.53 -5.94 -1.17
CA PHE A 357 5.36 -5.70 0.26
C PHE A 357 6.44 -4.75 0.76
N HIS A 358 6.30 -4.25 1.99
CA HIS A 358 7.11 -3.15 2.45
C HIS A 358 8.54 -3.53 2.83
N HIS A 359 8.76 -4.29 3.91
CA HIS A 359 10.10 -4.58 4.45
C HIS A 359 10.99 -5.34 3.46
N CYS A 360 12.26 -4.94 3.35
CA CYS A 360 13.16 -5.52 2.36
C CYS A 360 13.60 -6.94 2.71
N ALA A 361 13.35 -7.89 1.80
CA ALA A 361 13.98 -9.20 1.89
C ALA A 361 15.51 -9.12 1.74
N TYR A 362 15.98 -8.22 0.87
CA TYR A 362 17.39 -8.00 0.56
C TYR A 362 17.64 -6.52 0.37
N SER A 363 18.47 -5.93 1.23
CA SER A 363 18.98 -4.56 1.09
C SER A 363 20.29 -4.40 1.82
N THR A 364 21.14 -3.54 1.28
CA THR A 364 22.40 -3.11 1.89
C THR A 364 22.34 -1.67 2.43
N SER A 365 21.15 -1.05 2.42
CA SER A 365 20.91 0.30 2.92
C SER A 365 20.63 0.32 4.43
N ALA A 366 20.27 1.46 4.97
CA ALA A 366 20.21 1.77 6.41
C ALA A 366 19.37 0.81 7.26
N HIS A 367 18.19 0.37 6.78
CA HIS A 367 17.35 -0.63 7.47
C HIS A 367 17.78 -2.07 7.17
N ALA A 368 18.75 -2.25 6.27
CA ALA A 368 19.29 -3.57 5.91
C ALA A 368 18.21 -4.56 5.41
N SER A 369 18.47 -5.84 5.57
CA SER A 369 17.53 -6.92 5.18
C SER A 369 16.72 -7.40 6.37
N ASP A 370 15.46 -7.77 6.16
CA ASP A 370 14.62 -8.37 7.20
C ASP A 370 14.68 -9.91 7.16
N GLY A 371 15.20 -10.51 8.24
CA GLY A 371 15.35 -11.95 8.36
C GLY A 371 14.02 -12.69 8.56
N GLY A 372 12.99 -12.03 9.10
CA GLY A 372 11.65 -12.60 9.24
C GLY A 372 11.00 -12.81 7.87
N VAL A 373 11.06 -11.80 7.02
CA VAL A 373 10.63 -11.92 5.60
C VAL A 373 11.37 -13.05 4.90
N ARG A 374 12.70 -13.12 5.08
CA ARG A 374 13.51 -14.19 4.46
C ARG A 374 13.08 -15.58 4.93
N SER A 375 12.88 -15.76 6.25
CA SER A 375 12.57 -17.06 6.82
C SER A 375 11.17 -17.56 6.50
N GLU A 376 10.18 -16.65 6.50
CA GLU A 376 8.77 -17.01 6.35
C GLU A 376 8.30 -17.11 4.90
N TRP A 377 8.75 -16.20 4.03
CA TRP A 377 8.16 -16.09 2.70
C TRP A 377 9.05 -16.53 1.54
N LEU A 378 10.37 -16.43 1.64
CA LEU A 378 11.25 -16.82 0.53
C LEU A 378 11.14 -18.30 0.15
N PRO A 379 10.96 -19.25 1.10
CA PRO A 379 10.68 -20.65 0.76
C PRO A 379 9.41 -20.80 -0.08
N VAL A 380 8.35 -20.02 0.24
CA VAL A 380 7.08 -20.02 -0.48
C VAL A 380 7.27 -19.42 -1.89
N PHE A 381 7.99 -18.29 -2.00
CA PHE A 381 8.29 -17.68 -3.31
C PHE A 381 9.09 -18.63 -4.20
N THR A 382 10.08 -19.30 -3.65
CA THR A 382 10.88 -20.30 -4.37
C THR A 382 10.04 -21.49 -4.82
N LYS A 383 9.18 -22.02 -3.96
CA LYS A 383 8.28 -23.14 -4.24
C LYS A 383 7.35 -22.86 -5.43
N HIS A 384 6.80 -21.65 -5.50
CA HIS A 384 5.87 -21.24 -6.56
C HIS A 384 6.54 -20.48 -7.71
N GLN A 385 7.86 -20.37 -7.67
CA GLN A 385 8.64 -19.69 -8.72
C GLN A 385 8.12 -18.26 -8.99
N VAL A 386 8.05 -17.44 -7.94
CA VAL A 386 7.76 -16.00 -8.09
C VAL A 386 8.77 -15.38 -9.05
N ASP A 387 8.31 -14.47 -9.90
CA ASP A 387 9.12 -13.94 -11.00
C ASP A 387 9.81 -12.62 -10.65
N LEU A 388 9.18 -11.78 -9.80
CA LEU A 388 9.71 -10.50 -9.35
C LEU A 388 9.17 -10.18 -7.96
N VAL A 389 10.03 -9.68 -7.09
CA VAL A 389 9.65 -9.16 -5.77
C VAL A 389 10.00 -7.67 -5.69
N ILE A 390 9.05 -6.83 -5.22
CA ILE A 390 9.20 -5.39 -5.10
C ILE A 390 8.99 -5.00 -3.63
N ASN A 391 9.94 -4.25 -3.06
CA ASN A 391 9.93 -3.78 -1.69
C ASN A 391 10.03 -2.25 -1.60
N GLY A 392 9.60 -1.67 -0.48
CA GLY A 392 9.85 -0.31 -0.04
C GLY A 392 10.87 -0.25 1.09
N HIS A 393 10.55 0.50 2.18
CA HIS A 393 11.20 0.57 3.48
C HIS A 393 12.60 1.22 3.48
N ASN A 394 13.49 0.79 2.62
CA ASN A 394 14.77 1.47 2.42
C ASN A 394 14.63 2.54 1.34
N HIS A 395 14.77 3.82 1.73
CA HIS A 395 14.54 4.98 0.84
C HIS A 395 15.66 5.15 -0.19
N VAL A 396 15.81 4.14 -1.02
CA VAL A 396 16.80 4.04 -2.10
C VAL A 396 16.23 3.20 -3.24
N TYR A 397 16.94 3.14 -4.35
CA TYR A 397 16.79 2.06 -5.30
C TYR A 397 17.92 1.05 -5.10
N GLU A 398 17.55 -0.21 -4.93
CA GLU A 398 18.51 -1.30 -4.90
C GLU A 398 17.96 -2.52 -5.64
N ARG A 399 18.81 -3.24 -6.36
CA ARG A 399 18.44 -4.46 -7.07
C ARG A 399 19.46 -5.55 -6.86
N THR A 400 18.97 -6.76 -6.63
CA THR A 400 19.81 -7.94 -6.50
C THR A 400 20.13 -8.57 -7.85
N ASP A 401 21.11 -9.44 -7.88
CA ASP A 401 21.20 -10.52 -8.85
C ASP A 401 20.03 -11.50 -8.67
N ALA A 402 19.85 -12.46 -9.56
CA ALA A 402 18.86 -13.51 -9.40
C ALA A 402 19.27 -14.44 -8.24
N ILE A 403 18.41 -14.56 -7.22
CA ILE A 403 18.68 -15.32 -6.00
C ILE A 403 17.94 -16.65 -6.04
N LYS A 404 18.69 -17.74 -5.84
CA LYS A 404 18.17 -19.09 -5.77
C LYS A 404 18.61 -19.75 -4.47
N LYS A 405 17.67 -20.14 -3.64
CA LYS A 405 17.95 -20.78 -2.33
C LYS A 405 18.89 -19.95 -1.44
N GLY A 406 18.72 -18.63 -1.42
CA GLY A 406 19.50 -17.73 -0.59
C GLY A 406 20.88 -17.32 -1.12
N ALA A 407 21.29 -17.83 -2.28
CA ALA A 407 22.56 -17.48 -2.92
C ALA A 407 22.34 -16.94 -4.33
N VAL A 408 23.37 -16.30 -4.91
CA VAL A 408 23.33 -15.86 -6.33
C VAL A 408 23.25 -17.09 -7.22
N GLY A 409 22.13 -17.25 -7.89
CA GLY A 409 21.93 -18.28 -8.90
C GLY A 409 22.45 -17.85 -10.27
N ARG A 410 22.29 -16.55 -10.59
CA ARG A 410 22.80 -15.94 -11.81
C ARG A 410 23.07 -14.46 -11.63
N ALA A 411 24.19 -13.98 -12.16
CA ALA A 411 24.46 -12.56 -12.30
C ALA A 411 23.53 -11.93 -13.36
N VAL A 412 22.90 -10.79 -13.01
CA VAL A 412 21.98 -10.04 -13.89
C VAL A 412 22.51 -8.62 -14.09
N PRO A 413 23.54 -8.40 -14.91
CA PRO A 413 24.02 -7.05 -15.26
C PRO A 413 22.90 -6.19 -15.86
N ILE A 414 23.13 -4.87 -15.91
CA ILE A 414 22.22 -3.94 -16.59
C ILE A 414 22.03 -4.39 -18.04
N GLY A 415 20.77 -4.46 -18.50
CA GLY A 415 20.40 -4.92 -19.82
C GLY A 415 20.33 -6.44 -19.99
N ALA A 416 20.70 -7.22 -18.97
CA ALA A 416 20.63 -8.68 -19.04
C ALA A 416 19.20 -9.21 -18.84
N SER A 417 19.01 -10.47 -19.22
CA SER A 417 17.76 -11.21 -18.95
C SER A 417 17.99 -12.35 -17.97
N THR A 418 16.96 -12.72 -17.22
CA THR A 418 16.94 -13.86 -16.31
C THR A 418 15.68 -14.70 -16.51
N ASP A 419 15.76 -16.00 -16.18
CA ASP A 419 14.63 -16.93 -16.14
C ASP A 419 14.46 -17.45 -14.70
N PRO A 420 13.45 -17.00 -13.97
CA PRO A 420 13.26 -17.37 -12.56
C PRO A 420 13.16 -18.88 -12.32
N THR A 421 12.75 -19.64 -13.31
CA THR A 421 12.66 -21.11 -13.20
C THR A 421 14.04 -21.78 -13.08
N LYS A 422 15.06 -21.14 -13.61
CA LYS A 422 16.46 -21.65 -13.65
C LYS A 422 17.38 -20.86 -12.73
N ASP A 423 17.29 -19.54 -12.84
CA ASP A 423 18.28 -18.61 -12.32
C ASP A 423 17.96 -18.15 -10.87
N GLY A 424 16.69 -18.14 -10.50
CA GLY A 424 16.19 -17.58 -9.23
C GLY A 424 15.47 -16.26 -9.41
N ILE A 425 15.09 -15.64 -8.30
CA ILE A 425 14.21 -14.46 -8.21
C ILE A 425 15.06 -13.19 -8.10
N VAL A 426 14.71 -12.14 -8.82
CA VAL A 426 15.26 -10.79 -8.62
C VAL A 426 14.39 -10.04 -7.61
N TYR A 427 15.03 -9.44 -6.62
CA TYR A 427 14.42 -8.59 -5.61
C TYR A 427 14.79 -7.13 -5.88
N VAL A 428 13.81 -6.26 -5.81
CA VAL A 428 14.00 -4.83 -6.06
C VAL A 428 13.48 -4.05 -4.86
N THR A 429 14.34 -3.25 -4.26
CA THR A 429 13.97 -2.20 -3.32
C THR A 429 13.69 -0.92 -4.12
N ALA A 430 12.47 -0.43 -4.06
CA ALA A 430 11.98 0.74 -4.77
C ALA A 430 11.42 1.78 -3.78
N GLY A 431 12.15 2.06 -2.69
CA GLY A 431 11.75 3.00 -1.63
C GLY A 431 12.08 4.46 -1.92
N GLY A 432 12.35 4.81 -3.17
CA GLY A 432 12.64 6.18 -3.61
C GLY A 432 11.41 7.02 -3.94
N GLY A 433 10.21 6.70 -3.39
CA GLY A 433 8.94 7.32 -3.76
C GLY A 433 8.85 8.82 -3.50
N GLY A 434 9.49 9.32 -2.43
CA GLY A 434 9.43 10.76 -2.13
C GLY A 434 9.91 11.16 -0.76
N ARG A 435 10.10 10.20 0.14
CA ARG A 435 10.59 10.41 1.51
C ARG A 435 12.10 10.60 1.54
N ASP A 436 12.64 11.22 2.60
CA ASP A 436 14.07 11.51 2.74
C ASP A 436 14.94 10.29 2.49
N LEU A 437 15.92 10.45 1.59
CA LEU A 437 16.76 9.35 1.11
C LEU A 437 17.73 8.84 2.17
N TYR A 438 17.82 7.54 2.31
CA TYR A 438 18.84 6.88 3.11
C TYR A 438 20.17 6.76 2.36
N GLY A 439 21.23 6.53 3.12
CA GLY A 439 22.56 6.20 2.59
C GLY A 439 22.83 4.70 2.64
N PHE A 440 23.94 4.32 2.06
CA PHE A 440 24.54 3.01 2.26
C PHE A 440 25.56 3.08 3.41
N PRO A 441 25.77 2.02 4.20
CA PRO A 441 26.68 2.04 5.35
C PRO A 441 28.08 2.53 4.99
N ALA A 442 28.73 3.23 5.93
CA ALA A 442 30.11 3.65 5.78
C ALA A 442 31.02 2.42 5.60
N GLY A 443 31.99 2.51 4.68
CA GLY A 443 32.89 1.41 4.36
C GLY A 443 32.43 0.49 3.24
N VAL A 444 31.20 0.63 2.76
CA VAL A 444 30.75 -0.03 1.52
C VAL A 444 31.54 0.55 0.36
N LYS A 445 32.41 -0.27 -0.27
CA LYS A 445 33.35 0.18 -1.31
C LYS A 445 32.67 0.82 -2.52
N GLU A 446 31.41 0.50 -2.75
CA GLU A 446 30.63 0.93 -3.90
C GLU A 446 29.29 1.55 -3.47
N SER A 447 29.37 2.62 -2.69
CA SER A 447 28.23 3.47 -2.32
C SER A 447 28.23 4.72 -3.20
N TYR A 448 27.19 4.90 -4.03
CA TYR A 448 27.10 6.01 -4.97
C TYR A 448 25.83 6.82 -4.78
N GLU A 449 25.97 8.13 -4.78
CA GLU A 449 24.85 9.04 -4.91
C GLU A 449 24.53 9.26 -6.39
N GLY A 450 23.36 8.81 -6.84
CA GLY A 450 22.91 8.99 -8.22
C GLY A 450 23.63 8.16 -9.27
N HIS A 451 24.30 7.07 -8.86
CA HIS A 451 25.04 6.21 -9.78
C HIS A 451 24.70 4.73 -9.61
N VAL A 452 24.85 4.00 -10.69
CA VAL A 452 24.78 2.55 -10.72
C VAL A 452 26.08 1.96 -10.18
N THR A 453 26.00 0.99 -9.29
CA THR A 453 27.17 0.30 -8.75
C THR A 453 27.52 -0.95 -9.55
N ARG A 454 28.71 -1.47 -9.32
CA ARG A 454 29.16 -2.76 -9.88
C ARG A 454 28.84 -3.89 -8.89
N HIS A 455 28.81 -5.11 -9.42
CA HIS A 455 28.81 -6.31 -8.59
C HIS A 455 30.09 -6.39 -7.74
N GLY A 456 29.95 -6.77 -6.50
CA GLY A 456 31.04 -6.95 -5.56
C GLY A 456 30.50 -7.44 -4.21
N THR A 457 31.43 -7.85 -3.35
CA THR A 457 31.12 -8.21 -1.96
C THR A 457 30.83 -6.96 -1.15
N VAL A 458 29.74 -6.99 -0.38
CA VAL A 458 29.29 -5.90 0.47
C VAL A 458 29.10 -6.40 1.89
N ASP A 459 29.70 -5.71 2.85
CA ASP A 459 29.42 -5.93 4.27
C ASP A 459 28.16 -5.13 4.64
N THR A 460 27.18 -5.79 5.20
CA THR A 460 25.88 -5.24 5.57
C THR A 460 25.35 -5.93 6.82
N MET A 461 24.10 -5.74 7.11
CA MET A 461 23.42 -6.30 8.27
C MET A 461 22.10 -6.96 7.86
N GLN A 462 21.62 -7.86 8.70
CA GLN A 462 20.31 -8.46 8.62
C GLN A 462 19.63 -8.40 9.98
N TRP A 463 18.37 -8.00 10.03
CA TRP A 463 17.56 -8.12 11.23
C TRP A 463 17.25 -9.58 11.54
N ALA A 464 17.58 -10.01 12.74
CA ALA A 464 17.35 -11.36 13.25
C ALA A 464 16.27 -11.36 14.32
N LYS A 465 15.77 -12.56 14.62
CA LYS A 465 14.72 -12.74 15.63
C LYS A 465 15.14 -12.15 16.98
N GLY A 466 14.25 -11.38 17.62
CA GLY A 466 14.52 -10.68 18.87
C GLY A 466 15.05 -9.25 18.66
N GLN A 467 14.82 -8.66 17.52
CA GLN A 467 15.17 -7.27 17.19
C GLN A 467 16.67 -6.94 17.33
N HIS A 468 17.52 -7.83 16.94
CA HIS A 468 18.94 -7.56 16.87
C HIS A 468 19.46 -7.72 15.44
N SER A 469 20.45 -6.92 15.08
CA SER A 469 21.09 -7.02 13.78
C SER A 469 22.27 -7.99 13.81
N GLN A 470 22.42 -8.76 12.74
CA GLN A 470 23.55 -9.63 12.50
C GLN A 470 24.34 -9.13 11.30
N ALA A 471 25.66 -9.09 11.41
CA ALA A 471 26.51 -8.77 10.28
C ALA A 471 26.45 -9.90 9.23
N GLU A 472 26.35 -9.51 7.97
CA GLU A 472 26.48 -10.41 6.83
C GLU A 472 27.33 -9.79 5.72
N THR A 473 28.07 -10.63 5.00
CA THR A 473 28.83 -10.24 3.80
C THR A 473 28.12 -10.85 2.61
N VAL A 474 27.68 -10.00 1.66
CA VAL A 474 26.80 -10.40 0.56
C VAL A 474 27.42 -10.13 -0.80
N GLU A 475 27.06 -10.94 -1.79
CA GLU A 475 27.49 -10.80 -3.19
C GLU A 475 26.31 -10.49 -4.13
N TRP A 476 25.10 -10.49 -3.62
CA TRP A 476 23.90 -10.39 -4.44
C TRP A 476 23.52 -8.95 -4.82
N SER A 477 24.07 -7.91 -4.20
CA SER A 477 23.72 -6.51 -4.52
C SER A 477 24.28 -6.13 -5.90
N ARG A 478 23.42 -5.88 -6.87
CA ARG A 478 23.82 -5.62 -8.25
C ARG A 478 23.83 -4.15 -8.61
N VAL A 479 22.80 -3.41 -8.21
CA VAL A 479 22.65 -1.99 -8.49
C VAL A 479 22.25 -1.28 -7.20
N ARG A 480 22.92 -0.17 -6.90
CA ARG A 480 22.61 0.73 -5.78
C ARG A 480 22.53 2.17 -6.27
N TYR A 481 21.42 2.82 -6.00
CA TYR A 481 21.20 4.20 -6.42
C TYR A 481 20.54 4.98 -5.28
N ARG A 482 21.22 5.99 -4.78
CA ARG A 482 20.68 6.92 -3.80
C ARG A 482 20.03 8.10 -4.52
N GLY A 483 18.74 7.99 -4.76
CA GLY A 483 17.96 9.02 -5.46
C GLY A 483 16.48 8.65 -5.52
N PHE A 484 15.64 9.67 -5.65
CA PHE A 484 14.22 9.48 -5.87
C PHE A 484 13.97 8.79 -7.20
N SER A 485 13.12 7.77 -7.17
CA SER A 485 12.97 6.87 -8.32
C SER A 485 11.69 6.04 -8.23
N LEU A 486 11.32 5.46 -9.35
CA LEU A 486 10.24 4.51 -9.46
C LEU A 486 10.59 3.39 -10.44
N LEU A 487 9.86 2.29 -10.36
CA LEU A 487 9.88 1.24 -11.36
C LEU A 487 8.83 1.49 -12.45
N SER A 488 9.22 1.22 -13.70
CA SER A 488 8.32 1.05 -14.84
C SER A 488 8.51 -0.37 -15.39
N VAL A 489 7.45 -1.16 -15.38
CA VAL A 489 7.48 -2.57 -15.77
C VAL A 489 6.53 -2.79 -16.94
N GLU A 490 7.09 -3.11 -18.10
CA GLU A 490 6.32 -3.48 -19.28
C GLU A 490 6.13 -4.99 -19.31
N ALA A 491 4.89 -5.45 -19.32
CA ALA A 491 4.52 -6.86 -19.43
C ALA A 491 4.07 -7.18 -20.85
N GLU A 492 4.64 -8.24 -21.42
CA GLU A 492 4.34 -8.74 -22.75
C GLU A 492 4.05 -10.23 -22.70
N SER A 493 2.92 -10.63 -23.29
CA SER A 493 2.53 -12.03 -23.46
C SER A 493 2.99 -12.56 -24.82
N GLY A 494 2.93 -13.87 -25.05
CA GLY A 494 3.24 -14.48 -26.34
C GLY A 494 3.99 -15.80 -26.21
N SER A 495 4.70 -16.21 -27.26
CA SER A 495 5.50 -17.45 -27.26
C SER A 495 6.67 -17.41 -26.29
N THR A 496 7.21 -16.22 -26.04
CA THR A 496 8.27 -15.97 -25.04
C THR A 496 7.85 -14.76 -24.23
N PRO A 497 6.99 -14.95 -23.19
CA PRO A 497 6.53 -13.86 -22.37
C PRO A 497 7.69 -13.21 -21.61
N ARG A 498 7.59 -11.88 -21.37
CA ARG A 498 8.65 -11.13 -20.69
C ARG A 498 8.09 -9.96 -19.87
N LEU A 499 8.80 -9.64 -18.80
CA LEU A 499 8.71 -8.36 -18.09
C LEU A 499 9.98 -7.58 -18.41
N ARG A 500 9.85 -6.37 -18.95
CA ARG A 500 10.95 -5.41 -19.06
C ARG A 500 10.86 -4.46 -17.89
N VAL A 501 11.80 -4.57 -16.98
CA VAL A 501 11.86 -3.76 -15.77
C VAL A 501 12.85 -2.63 -16.00
N SER A 502 12.41 -1.39 -15.80
CA SER A 502 13.24 -0.19 -15.82
C SER A 502 13.08 0.55 -14.50
N ALA A 503 14.19 1.00 -13.91
CA ALA A 503 14.15 1.99 -12.86
C ALA A 503 14.40 3.38 -13.45
N LEU A 504 13.54 4.33 -13.12
CA LEU A 504 13.58 5.70 -13.60
C LEU A 504 13.82 6.65 -12.42
N ASP A 505 14.66 7.68 -12.59
CA ASP A 505 14.78 8.74 -11.61
C ASP A 505 13.56 9.68 -11.66
N GLN A 506 13.46 10.60 -10.70
CA GLN A 506 12.37 11.59 -10.62
C GLN A 506 12.24 12.52 -11.85
N ASN A 507 13.22 12.51 -12.78
CA ASN A 507 13.17 13.22 -14.04
C ASN A 507 12.76 12.32 -15.22
N GLY A 508 12.57 11.00 -14.96
CA GLY A 508 12.26 9.98 -15.94
C GLY A 508 13.47 9.46 -16.71
N ARG A 509 14.69 9.73 -16.21
CA ARG A 509 15.91 9.15 -16.80
C ARG A 509 16.09 7.73 -16.28
N ARG A 510 16.33 6.78 -17.18
CA ARG A 510 16.56 5.38 -16.82
C ARG A 510 17.91 5.20 -16.14
N ILE A 511 17.88 4.66 -14.92
CA ILE A 511 19.06 4.39 -14.08
C ILE A 511 19.45 2.92 -14.08
N ASP A 512 18.49 2.00 -14.29
CA ASP A 512 18.71 0.57 -14.41
C ASP A 512 17.67 -0.06 -15.35
N HIS A 513 17.98 -1.23 -15.89
CA HIS A 513 17.01 -2.06 -16.60
C HIS A 513 17.48 -3.51 -16.71
N PHE A 514 16.52 -4.43 -16.75
CA PHE A 514 16.72 -5.86 -16.98
C PHE A 514 15.42 -6.50 -17.51
N GLU A 515 15.51 -7.74 -17.95
CA GLU A 515 14.33 -8.50 -18.37
C GLU A 515 14.16 -9.77 -17.54
N VAL A 516 12.93 -10.08 -17.19
CA VAL A 516 12.51 -11.38 -16.68
C VAL A 516 11.80 -12.10 -17.82
N ARG A 517 12.31 -13.25 -18.21
CA ARG A 517 11.75 -14.10 -19.27
C ARG A 517 11.33 -15.43 -18.67
N ARG A 518 10.26 -15.98 -19.20
CA ARG A 518 9.83 -17.31 -18.79
C ARG A 518 9.78 -18.22 -20.00
N GLY A 519 10.61 -19.28 -19.98
CA GLY A 519 10.51 -20.36 -20.96
C GLY A 519 9.22 -21.16 -20.70
N ARG A 520 8.52 -21.56 -21.75
CA ARG A 520 7.37 -22.46 -21.67
C ARG A 520 7.82 -23.90 -21.55
#